data_fc0d7c0cbf17ab41aa89cca0353e0e9a
#
_entry.id   fc0d7c0cbf17ab41aa89cca0353e0e9a
#
_cell.length_a   1.000
_cell.length_b   1.000
_cell.length_c   1.000
_cell.angle_alpha   90.00
_cell.angle_beta   90.00
_cell.angle_gamma   90.00
#
_symmetry.space_group_name_H-M   'P 1'
#
loop_
_entity.id
_entity.type
_entity.pdbx_description
1 polymer ?
#
loop_
_entity_poly.entity_id
_entity_poly.type
_entity_poly.pdbx_seq_one_letter_code
_entity_poly.pdbx_strand_id
1 'polypeptide(L)'
;MTDKEKILQYLDYKGISKNKFYVKTGLSVGFLDKGSSLGVDKLKIIIDNYPDLNVDWILTGEGEMIKGKEKKQEAIPITAGIVKYVPLVSQYAKAGYLSGFADENYMETLPTIPVILTQEQEPKGEYVCFEVSGDSMISEEHPEESLFDGDILVCRNVSKDYWRSKLHISQWDFVIVDQEEGVIVKRIIDHDVNSGNITIHSLNPMFENKVLNLSHIDKLFNVVKVMRDRRR
;
A
#
# COMPACT_ATOMS: atom_id res chain seq x y z
N MET A 1 6.58 39.73 -9.43
CA MET A 1 5.26 39.40 -10.04
C MET A 1 4.18 39.70 -9.03
N THR A 2 3.17 40.46 -9.38
CA THR A 2 2.05 40.83 -8.49
C THR A 2 1.07 39.66 -8.34
N ASP A 3 0.23 39.70 -7.30
CA ASP A 3 -0.77 38.62 -7.07
C ASP A 3 -1.72 38.49 -8.27
N LYS A 4 -2.08 39.58 -8.91
CA LYS A 4 -2.94 39.59 -10.09
C LYS A 4 -2.25 39.05 -11.34
N GLU A 5 -0.97 39.34 -11.53
CA GLU A 5 -0.18 38.73 -12.60
C GLU A 5 -0.06 37.21 -12.44
N LYS A 6 0.06 36.73 -11.22
CA LYS A 6 0.03 35.29 -10.93
C LYS A 6 -1.31 34.66 -11.31
N ILE A 7 -2.43 35.32 -11.00
CA ILE A 7 -3.76 34.85 -11.42
C ILE A 7 -3.86 34.83 -12.95
N LEU A 8 -3.36 35.86 -13.63
CA LEU A 8 -3.35 35.89 -15.11
C LEU A 8 -2.55 34.74 -15.70
N GLN A 9 -1.36 34.43 -15.12
CA GLN A 9 -0.55 33.26 -15.50
C GLN A 9 -1.29 31.96 -15.32
N TYR A 10 -2.03 31.80 -14.21
CA TYR A 10 -2.89 30.62 -13.98
C TYR A 10 -4.01 30.51 -15.03
N LEU A 11 -4.69 31.60 -15.35
CA LEU A 11 -5.73 31.60 -16.35
C LEU A 11 -5.21 31.23 -17.75
N ASP A 12 -4.04 31.74 -18.11
CA ASP A 12 -3.37 31.43 -19.37
C ASP A 12 -3.01 29.94 -19.44
N TYR A 13 -2.40 29.42 -18.39
CA TYR A 13 -2.09 27.99 -18.26
C TYR A 13 -3.32 27.08 -18.41
N LYS A 14 -4.47 27.51 -17.90
CA LYS A 14 -5.75 26.76 -17.98
C LYS A 14 -6.51 27.01 -19.28
N GLY A 15 -6.06 27.91 -20.14
CA GLY A 15 -6.79 28.34 -21.32
C GLY A 15 -8.14 29.07 -21.01
N ILE A 16 -8.20 29.77 -19.87
CA ILE A 16 -9.42 30.47 -19.40
C ILE A 16 -9.32 31.95 -19.77
N SER A 17 -10.25 32.45 -20.57
CA SER A 17 -10.29 33.85 -20.88
C SER A 17 -10.72 34.73 -19.67
N LYS A 18 -10.22 35.97 -19.58
CA LYS A 18 -10.59 36.92 -18.52
C LYS A 18 -12.11 37.07 -18.39
N ASN A 19 -12.84 37.07 -19.53
CA ASN A 19 -14.30 37.17 -19.52
C ASN A 19 -14.95 35.97 -18.81
N LYS A 20 -14.51 34.78 -19.10
CA LYS A 20 -14.97 33.54 -18.44
C LYS A 20 -14.64 33.54 -16.95
N PHE A 21 -13.50 34.08 -16.56
CA PHE A 21 -13.11 34.27 -15.16
C PHE A 21 -14.05 35.21 -14.42
N TYR A 22 -14.36 36.42 -15.01
CA TYR A 22 -15.27 37.38 -14.39
C TYR A 22 -16.70 36.85 -14.24
N VAL A 23 -17.20 36.15 -15.26
CA VAL A 23 -18.52 35.49 -15.20
C VAL A 23 -18.59 34.47 -14.09
N LYS A 24 -17.53 33.64 -13.94
CA LYS A 24 -17.50 32.55 -12.94
C LYS A 24 -17.36 33.09 -11.53
N THR A 25 -16.50 34.08 -11.31
CA THR A 25 -16.19 34.61 -9.98
C THR A 25 -17.14 35.71 -9.51
N GLY A 26 -17.90 36.34 -10.42
CA GLY A 26 -18.73 37.52 -10.13
C GLY A 26 -17.92 38.78 -9.86
N LEU A 27 -16.59 38.76 -10.11
CA LEU A 27 -15.75 39.93 -9.96
C LEU A 27 -15.98 40.93 -11.13
N SER A 28 -15.78 42.21 -10.84
CA SER A 28 -16.00 43.26 -11.88
C SER A 28 -15.04 43.12 -13.06
N VAL A 29 -15.54 43.34 -14.26
CA VAL A 29 -14.73 43.38 -15.48
C VAL A 29 -13.59 44.39 -15.32
N GLY A 30 -12.37 43.98 -15.66
CA GLY A 30 -11.16 44.78 -15.47
C GLY A 30 -10.53 44.71 -14.06
N PHE A 31 -11.08 43.90 -13.15
CA PHE A 31 -10.49 43.66 -11.82
C PHE A 31 -9.02 43.24 -11.87
N LEU A 32 -8.65 42.38 -12.82
CA LEU A 32 -7.27 41.91 -13.00
C LEU A 32 -6.36 42.97 -13.67
N ASP A 33 -6.91 44.00 -14.25
CA ASP A 33 -6.14 44.98 -15.03
C ASP A 33 -5.75 46.22 -14.21
N LYS A 34 -6.30 46.37 -12.97
CA LYS A 34 -6.09 47.57 -12.13
C LYS A 34 -5.55 47.17 -10.76
N GLY A 35 -4.46 47.85 -10.35
CA GLY A 35 -3.81 47.65 -9.03
C GLY A 35 -3.03 46.35 -8.94
N SER A 36 -2.14 46.24 -7.92
CA SER A 36 -1.20 45.16 -7.75
C SER A 36 -1.62 44.19 -6.66
N SER A 37 -2.38 44.59 -5.65
CA SER A 37 -2.73 43.79 -4.49
C SER A 37 -4.11 43.12 -4.63
N LEU A 38 -4.23 41.98 -3.95
CA LEU A 38 -5.45 41.19 -3.88
C LEU A 38 -5.99 41.22 -2.44
N GLY A 39 -7.19 41.76 -2.24
CA GLY A 39 -7.84 41.72 -0.93
C GLY A 39 -8.27 40.28 -0.56
N VAL A 40 -8.26 39.97 0.74
CA VAL A 40 -8.54 38.61 1.28
C VAL A 40 -9.93 38.11 0.84
N ASP A 41 -10.93 38.97 0.82
CA ASP A 41 -12.30 38.66 0.36
C ASP A 41 -12.34 38.28 -1.12
N LYS A 42 -11.56 38.94 -1.97
CA LYS A 42 -11.45 38.60 -3.40
C LYS A 42 -10.65 37.30 -3.61
N LEU A 43 -9.59 37.12 -2.84
CA LEU A 43 -8.81 35.89 -2.87
C LEU A 43 -9.68 34.68 -2.52
N LYS A 44 -10.53 34.79 -1.50
CA LYS A 44 -11.47 33.73 -1.10
C LYS A 44 -12.42 33.36 -2.24
N ILE A 45 -13.04 34.35 -2.90
CA ILE A 45 -13.92 34.12 -4.05
C ILE A 45 -13.18 33.37 -5.17
N ILE A 46 -11.91 33.75 -5.43
CA ILE A 46 -11.13 33.11 -6.49
C ILE A 46 -10.85 31.67 -6.15
N ILE A 47 -10.44 31.37 -4.88
CA ILE A 47 -10.12 30.00 -4.44
C ILE A 47 -11.36 29.12 -4.44
N ASP A 48 -12.51 29.63 -4.01
CA ASP A 48 -13.77 28.88 -4.01
C ASP A 48 -14.18 28.46 -5.45
N ASN A 49 -13.85 29.28 -6.46
CA ASN A 49 -14.13 28.99 -7.86
C ASN A 49 -13.04 28.20 -8.59
N TYR A 50 -11.80 28.25 -8.07
CA TYR A 50 -10.62 27.58 -8.62
C TYR A 50 -9.84 26.88 -7.49
N PRO A 51 -10.38 25.78 -6.93
CA PRO A 51 -9.83 25.12 -5.75
C PRO A 51 -8.45 24.46 -5.98
N ASP A 52 -8.10 24.24 -7.24
CA ASP A 52 -6.79 23.72 -7.65
C ASP A 52 -5.67 24.78 -7.69
N LEU A 53 -6.02 26.05 -7.58
CA LEU A 53 -5.06 27.16 -7.51
C LEU A 53 -4.37 27.18 -6.15
N ASN A 54 -3.03 27.20 -6.13
CA ASN A 54 -2.25 27.21 -4.89
C ASN A 54 -2.20 28.62 -4.29
N VAL A 55 -2.77 28.75 -3.08
CA VAL A 55 -2.83 30.02 -2.34
C VAL A 55 -1.45 30.49 -1.93
N ASP A 56 -0.59 29.58 -1.45
CA ASP A 56 0.76 29.91 -0.99
C ASP A 56 1.58 30.48 -2.15
N TRP A 57 1.45 29.87 -3.34
CA TRP A 57 2.08 30.41 -4.54
C TRP A 57 1.58 31.81 -4.93
N ILE A 58 0.29 32.09 -4.77
CA ILE A 58 -0.26 33.42 -5.03
C ILE A 58 0.35 34.45 -4.06
N LEU A 59 0.40 34.12 -2.76
CA LEU A 59 0.82 35.07 -1.73
C LEU A 59 2.34 35.25 -1.67
N THR A 60 3.09 34.15 -1.74
CA THR A 60 4.56 34.18 -1.56
C THR A 60 5.35 34.14 -2.88
N GLY A 61 4.78 33.58 -3.93
CA GLY A 61 5.49 33.27 -5.17
C GLY A 61 6.32 32.01 -5.11
N GLU A 62 6.32 31.32 -3.98
CA GLU A 62 7.05 30.06 -3.79
C GLU A 62 6.14 28.84 -4.01
N GLY A 63 6.72 27.73 -4.47
CA GLY A 63 5.99 26.49 -4.72
C GLY A 63 5.35 26.42 -6.12
N GLU A 64 4.51 25.43 -6.34
CA GLU A 64 3.83 25.19 -7.61
C GLU A 64 2.52 26.00 -7.70
N MET A 65 2.21 26.55 -8.89
CA MET A 65 1.03 27.33 -9.18
C MET A 65 -0.28 26.57 -8.92
N ILE A 66 -0.30 25.28 -9.16
CA ILE A 66 -1.46 24.41 -8.96
C ILE A 66 -1.21 23.57 -7.72
N LYS A 67 -2.21 23.51 -6.83
CA LYS A 67 -2.21 22.48 -5.79
C LYS A 67 -2.09 21.15 -6.51
N GLY A 68 -0.96 20.49 -6.34
CA GLY A 68 -0.80 19.15 -6.89
C GLY A 68 -2.05 18.35 -6.48
N LYS A 69 -2.65 17.59 -7.37
CA LYS A 69 -3.26 16.34 -6.94
C LYS A 69 -2.26 15.77 -5.96
N GLU A 70 -2.66 15.48 -4.73
CA GLU A 70 -1.77 14.83 -3.77
C GLU A 70 -0.94 13.85 -4.60
N LYS A 71 0.34 14.20 -4.84
CA LYS A 71 1.26 13.27 -5.46
C LYS A 71 1.18 12.14 -4.45
N LYS A 72 0.59 11.01 -4.81
CA LYS A 72 0.90 9.75 -4.13
C LYS A 72 2.39 9.85 -3.95
N GLN A 73 2.84 10.06 -2.71
CA GLN A 73 4.23 10.37 -2.42
C GLN A 73 5.01 9.28 -3.13
N GLU A 74 5.63 9.65 -4.26
CA GLU A 74 6.56 8.74 -4.91
C GLU A 74 7.58 8.41 -3.84
N ALA A 75 7.71 7.12 -3.55
CA ALA A 75 8.62 6.66 -2.52
C ALA A 75 9.98 7.29 -2.76
N ILE A 76 10.42 8.16 -1.84
CA ILE A 76 11.76 8.74 -1.91
C ILE A 76 12.71 7.57 -1.67
N PRO A 77 13.60 7.23 -2.61
CA PRO A 77 14.56 6.16 -2.39
C PRO A 77 15.43 6.54 -1.18
N ILE A 78 15.20 5.85 -0.07
CA ILE A 78 16.10 5.91 1.07
C ILE A 78 17.31 5.06 0.67
N THR A 79 18.52 5.52 0.95
CA THR A 79 19.78 4.83 0.60
C THR A 79 19.86 3.36 1.08
N ALA A 80 18.92 2.92 1.90
CA ALA A 80 18.81 1.57 2.46
C ALA A 80 17.52 0.81 2.08
N GLY A 81 16.61 1.38 1.26
CA GLY A 81 15.36 0.69 0.90
C GLY A 81 14.35 1.57 0.17
N ILE A 82 13.28 0.94 -0.32
CA ILE A 82 12.15 1.59 -0.99
C ILE A 82 10.92 1.47 -0.10
N VAL A 83 10.19 2.57 0.07
CA VAL A 83 8.86 2.53 0.71
C VAL A 83 7.83 2.10 -0.34
N LYS A 84 7.16 0.99 -0.09
CA LYS A 84 6.06 0.47 -0.92
C LYS A 84 4.78 0.43 -0.09
N TYR A 85 3.66 0.88 -0.67
CA TYR A 85 2.34 0.70 -0.07
C TYR A 85 1.83 -0.68 -0.46
N VAL A 86 1.64 -1.55 0.52
CA VAL A 86 1.32 -2.96 0.34
C VAL A 86 -0.07 -3.24 0.89
N PRO A 87 -0.97 -3.95 0.16
CA PRO A 87 -2.29 -4.32 0.65
C PRO A 87 -2.20 -5.11 1.95
N LEU A 88 -3.08 -4.81 2.92
CA LEU A 88 -3.18 -5.50 4.20
C LEU A 88 -4.46 -6.35 4.27
N VAL A 89 -4.28 -7.63 4.46
CA VAL A 89 -5.33 -8.60 4.77
C VAL A 89 -5.39 -8.75 6.29
N SER A 90 -6.33 -8.04 6.92
CA SER A 90 -6.58 -8.16 8.36
C SER A 90 -7.25 -9.50 8.72
N GLN A 91 -7.33 -9.82 10.00
CA GLN A 91 -8.06 -11.01 10.48
C GLN A 91 -9.50 -11.05 9.96
N TYR A 92 -10.17 -9.89 9.90
CA TYR A 92 -11.55 -9.78 9.42
C TYR A 92 -11.68 -9.89 7.90
N ALA A 93 -10.61 -9.57 7.16
CA ALA A 93 -10.60 -9.62 5.70
C ALA A 93 -10.23 -11.00 5.13
N LYS A 94 -9.77 -11.95 5.95
CA LYS A 94 -9.28 -13.27 5.48
C LYS A 94 -10.32 -14.05 4.67
N ALA A 95 -11.58 -14.09 5.13
CA ALA A 95 -12.65 -14.79 4.41
C ALA A 95 -12.96 -14.13 3.06
N GLY A 96 -12.97 -12.80 3.00
CA GLY A 96 -13.12 -12.05 1.75
C GLY A 96 -11.94 -12.24 0.83
N TYR A 97 -10.72 -12.31 1.36
CA TYR A 97 -9.51 -12.55 0.58
C TYR A 97 -9.54 -13.90 -0.12
N LEU A 98 -10.02 -14.97 0.54
CA LEU A 98 -10.16 -16.30 -0.07
C LEU A 98 -11.05 -16.30 -1.32
N SER A 99 -12.09 -15.47 -1.35
CA SER A 99 -12.99 -15.39 -2.49
C SER A 99 -12.61 -14.32 -3.50
N GLY A 100 -11.84 -13.31 -3.11
CA GLY A 100 -11.59 -12.10 -3.90
C GLY A 100 -10.14 -11.89 -4.33
N PHE A 101 -9.17 -12.72 -3.91
CA PHE A 101 -7.74 -12.48 -4.19
C PHE A 101 -7.38 -12.46 -5.68
N ALA A 102 -8.21 -13.05 -6.54
CA ALA A 102 -8.04 -13.04 -7.99
C ALA A 102 -8.70 -11.83 -8.67
N ASP A 103 -9.51 -11.05 -7.94
CA ASP A 103 -10.20 -9.86 -8.45
C ASP A 103 -9.38 -8.60 -8.10
N GLU A 104 -8.86 -7.91 -9.13
CA GLU A 104 -8.11 -6.66 -8.97
C GLU A 104 -8.94 -5.59 -8.24
N ASN A 105 -10.25 -5.50 -8.52
CA ASN A 105 -11.12 -4.53 -7.85
C ASN A 105 -11.21 -4.82 -6.34
N TYR A 106 -11.29 -6.09 -5.93
CA TYR A 106 -11.27 -6.45 -4.52
C TYR A 106 -9.93 -6.07 -3.86
N MET A 107 -8.82 -6.39 -4.53
CA MET A 107 -7.48 -6.05 -4.00
C MET A 107 -7.29 -4.54 -3.82
N GLU A 108 -7.87 -3.73 -4.69
CA GLU A 108 -7.86 -2.27 -4.58
C GLU A 108 -8.68 -1.74 -3.40
N THR A 109 -9.66 -2.51 -2.89
CA THR A 109 -10.47 -2.11 -1.72
C THR A 109 -9.75 -2.35 -0.39
N LEU A 110 -8.70 -3.17 -0.37
CA LEU A 110 -7.94 -3.46 0.85
C LEU A 110 -7.16 -2.22 1.32
N PRO A 111 -7.11 -1.95 2.63
CA PRO A 111 -6.25 -0.92 3.17
C PRO A 111 -4.80 -1.23 2.82
N THR A 112 -3.99 -0.20 2.58
CA THR A 112 -2.56 -0.36 2.32
C THR A 112 -1.74 0.20 3.48
N ILE A 113 -0.61 -0.44 3.76
CA ILE A 113 0.34 0.03 4.77
C ILE A 113 1.71 0.30 4.13
N PRO A 114 2.47 1.30 4.61
CA PRO A 114 3.82 1.57 4.13
C PRO A 114 4.79 0.51 4.65
N VAL A 115 5.50 -0.14 3.74
CA VAL A 115 6.54 -1.14 4.05
C VAL A 115 7.86 -0.69 3.47
N ILE A 116 8.93 -0.71 4.28
CA ILE A 116 10.29 -0.48 3.81
C ILE A 116 10.87 -1.82 3.36
N LEU A 117 11.15 -1.95 2.06
CA LEU A 117 11.82 -3.09 1.47
C LEU A 117 13.29 -2.73 1.21
N THR A 118 14.22 -3.64 1.53
CA THR A 118 15.64 -3.46 1.19
C THR A 118 15.88 -3.67 -0.30
N GLN A 119 17.00 -3.18 -0.84
CA GLN A 119 17.34 -3.37 -2.25
C GLN A 119 17.43 -4.84 -2.66
N GLU A 120 17.80 -5.73 -1.74
CA GLU A 120 17.84 -7.18 -1.97
C GLU A 120 16.45 -7.82 -2.01
N GLN A 121 15.48 -7.20 -1.33
CA GLN A 121 14.06 -7.61 -1.32
C GLN A 121 13.29 -6.99 -2.47
N GLU A 122 13.93 -6.08 -3.22
CA GLU A 122 13.32 -5.30 -4.27
C GLU A 122 13.04 -6.11 -5.54
N PRO A 123 12.17 -5.58 -6.28
CA PRO A 123 10.70 -5.50 -6.27
C PRO A 123 10.10 -6.42 -7.32
N LYS A 124 10.71 -7.53 -7.63
CA LYS A 124 10.18 -8.51 -8.59
C LYS A 124 9.23 -9.45 -7.86
N GLY A 125 8.00 -8.99 -7.63
CA GLY A 125 6.99 -9.84 -7.03
C GLY A 125 5.81 -9.04 -6.48
N GLU A 126 4.70 -9.73 -6.35
CA GLU A 126 3.52 -9.29 -5.63
C GLU A 126 3.79 -9.39 -4.14
N TYR A 127 3.56 -8.30 -3.41
CA TYR A 127 3.65 -8.24 -1.95
C TYR A 127 2.26 -8.05 -1.37
N VAL A 128 1.96 -8.78 -0.31
CA VAL A 128 0.73 -8.67 0.49
C VAL A 128 1.12 -8.74 1.96
N CYS A 129 0.49 -7.93 2.80
CA CYS A 129 0.62 -8.02 4.24
C CYS A 129 -0.54 -8.83 4.82
N PHE A 130 -0.25 -9.70 5.78
CA PHE A 130 -1.24 -10.49 6.49
C PHE A 130 -1.14 -10.26 7.99
N GLU A 131 -2.26 -10.08 8.65
CA GLU A 131 -2.31 -10.03 10.11
C GLU A 131 -2.37 -11.45 10.67
N VAL A 132 -1.49 -11.75 11.63
CA VAL A 132 -1.45 -13.03 12.34
C VAL A 132 -2.68 -13.16 13.23
N SER A 133 -3.26 -14.36 13.28
CA SER A 133 -4.37 -14.70 14.15
C SER A 133 -4.09 -16.02 14.85
N GLY A 134 -4.23 -16.01 16.17
CA GLY A 134 -4.04 -17.19 17.01
C GLY A 134 -2.58 -17.39 17.45
N ASP A 135 -2.33 -18.56 18.02
CA ASP A 135 -1.10 -18.91 18.75
C ASP A 135 -0.31 -20.08 18.15
N SER A 136 -0.73 -20.60 17.01
CA SER A 136 -0.10 -21.78 16.39
C SER A 136 1.36 -21.59 15.99
N MET A 137 1.82 -20.34 15.87
CA MET A 137 3.19 -19.98 15.52
C MET A 137 3.95 -19.37 16.71
N ILE A 138 3.58 -19.72 17.93
CA ILE A 138 4.32 -19.36 19.14
C ILE A 138 5.24 -20.53 19.52
N SER A 139 6.55 -20.27 19.64
CA SER A 139 7.55 -21.23 20.10
C SER A 139 7.99 -20.89 21.51
N GLU A 140 7.93 -21.88 22.42
CA GLU A 140 8.51 -21.74 23.77
C GLU A 140 10.02 -21.95 23.77
N GLU A 141 10.52 -22.81 22.87
CA GLU A 141 11.96 -23.13 22.76
C GLU A 141 12.73 -22.01 22.04
N HIS A 142 12.11 -21.38 21.03
CA HIS A 142 12.68 -20.31 20.22
C HIS A 142 11.75 -19.11 20.16
N PRO A 143 11.62 -18.34 21.26
CA PRO A 143 10.69 -17.20 21.32
C PRO A 143 10.95 -16.11 20.26
N GLU A 144 12.19 -16.00 19.78
CA GLU A 144 12.60 -15.09 18.71
C GLU A 144 11.99 -15.41 17.34
N GLU A 145 11.63 -16.69 17.12
CA GLU A 145 10.96 -17.14 15.89
C GLU A 145 9.45 -17.03 15.95
N SER A 146 8.89 -16.73 17.13
CA SER A 146 7.44 -16.68 17.36
C SER A 146 6.75 -15.58 16.57
N LEU A 147 5.60 -15.91 15.99
CA LEU A 147 4.66 -14.97 15.42
C LEU A 147 3.44 -14.86 16.35
N PHE A 148 3.19 -13.66 16.85
CA PHE A 148 2.11 -13.42 17.82
C PHE A 148 0.85 -12.88 17.16
N ASP A 149 -0.29 -13.13 17.79
CA ASP A 149 -1.56 -12.56 17.38
C ASP A 149 -1.48 -11.03 17.20
N GLY A 150 -1.89 -10.55 16.04
CA GLY A 150 -1.81 -9.15 15.63
C GLY A 150 -0.45 -8.68 15.06
N ASP A 151 0.55 -9.56 14.91
CA ASP A 151 1.73 -9.25 14.10
C ASP A 151 1.34 -9.06 12.64
N ILE A 152 1.99 -8.13 11.95
CA ILE A 152 1.81 -7.93 10.52
C ILE A 152 2.97 -8.57 9.77
N LEU A 153 2.66 -9.57 8.97
CA LEU A 153 3.61 -10.28 8.11
C LEU A 153 3.68 -9.60 6.75
N VAL A 154 4.84 -9.13 6.36
CA VAL A 154 5.10 -8.70 4.98
C VAL A 154 5.49 -9.93 4.18
N CYS A 155 4.71 -10.25 3.17
CA CYS A 155 4.81 -11.49 2.44
C CYS A 155 5.03 -11.27 0.94
N ARG A 156 5.89 -12.10 0.35
CA ARG A 156 6.16 -12.10 -1.09
C ARG A 156 5.58 -13.34 -1.74
N ASN A 157 4.78 -13.15 -2.79
CA ASN A 157 4.17 -14.25 -3.54
C ASN A 157 5.24 -15.18 -4.15
N VAL A 158 5.02 -16.48 -4.02
CA VAL A 158 5.81 -17.54 -4.66
C VAL A 158 5.03 -18.00 -5.89
N SER A 159 5.51 -17.63 -7.09
CA SER A 159 4.85 -18.03 -8.36
C SER A 159 4.64 -19.56 -8.43
N LYS A 160 3.47 -19.96 -8.94
CA LYS A 160 3.13 -21.39 -9.16
C LYS A 160 4.15 -22.11 -10.06
N ASP A 161 4.88 -21.39 -10.89
CA ASP A 161 5.94 -21.98 -11.71
C ASP A 161 7.07 -22.62 -10.89
N TYR A 162 7.34 -22.05 -9.70
CA TYR A 162 8.36 -22.57 -8.78
C TYR A 162 7.87 -23.80 -7.98
N TRP A 163 6.55 -24.04 -7.92
CA TRP A 163 6.01 -25.19 -7.17
C TRP A 163 6.31 -26.55 -7.81
N ARG A 164 6.67 -26.53 -9.10
CA ARG A 164 7.09 -27.73 -9.86
C ARG A 164 8.49 -28.21 -9.52
N SER A 165 9.25 -27.42 -8.75
CA SER A 165 10.57 -27.74 -8.23
C SER A 165 10.54 -27.70 -6.70
N LYS A 166 11.58 -28.24 -6.05
CA LYS A 166 11.64 -28.25 -4.58
C LYS A 166 11.63 -26.81 -4.06
N LEU A 167 10.65 -26.48 -3.22
CA LEU A 167 10.55 -25.19 -2.56
C LEU A 167 11.74 -24.94 -1.64
N HIS A 168 12.19 -23.68 -1.55
CA HIS A 168 13.22 -23.27 -0.58
C HIS A 168 12.58 -23.06 0.80
N ILE A 169 12.41 -24.17 1.53
CA ILE A 169 11.67 -24.22 2.80
C ILE A 169 12.50 -23.86 4.03
N SER A 170 13.83 -23.95 3.97
CA SER A 170 14.71 -23.88 5.13
C SER A 170 14.88 -22.47 5.75
N GLN A 171 14.43 -21.42 5.08
CA GLN A 171 14.67 -20.03 5.49
C GLN A 171 13.39 -19.23 5.73
N TRP A 172 12.21 -19.83 5.51
CA TRP A 172 10.97 -19.08 5.44
C TRP A 172 9.84 -19.74 6.23
N ASP A 173 9.07 -18.92 6.93
CA ASP A 173 7.70 -19.25 7.24
C ASP A 173 6.81 -18.81 6.06
N PHE A 174 5.66 -19.46 5.93
CA PHE A 174 4.79 -19.28 4.77
C PHE A 174 3.38 -18.87 5.18
N VAL A 175 2.81 -17.91 4.43
CA VAL A 175 1.36 -17.72 4.40
C VAL A 175 0.83 -18.56 3.25
N ILE A 176 -0.11 -19.43 3.57
CA ILE A 176 -0.72 -20.40 2.66
C ILE A 176 -2.20 -20.03 2.51
N VAL A 177 -2.64 -19.83 1.28
CA VAL A 177 -4.05 -19.61 0.95
C VAL A 177 -4.58 -20.94 0.43
N ASP A 178 -5.21 -21.70 1.30
CA ASP A 178 -5.74 -23.03 1.04
C ASP A 178 -7.27 -23.00 0.98
N GLN A 179 -7.87 -23.82 0.09
CA GLN A 179 -9.30 -23.82 -0.17
C GLN A 179 -10.11 -24.37 1.02
N GLU A 180 -9.53 -25.23 1.86
CA GLU A 180 -10.18 -25.86 3.00
C GLU A 180 -9.76 -25.21 4.33
N GLU A 181 -8.46 -25.01 4.54
CA GLU A 181 -7.90 -24.45 5.78
C GLU A 181 -8.00 -22.92 5.84
N GLY A 182 -8.26 -22.28 4.69
CA GLY A 182 -8.29 -20.83 4.60
C GLY A 182 -6.90 -20.18 4.51
N VAL A 183 -6.76 -18.98 5.08
CA VAL A 183 -5.48 -18.26 5.13
C VAL A 183 -4.76 -18.62 6.43
N ILE A 184 -3.71 -19.42 6.34
CA ILE A 184 -2.94 -19.90 7.49
C ILE A 184 -1.47 -19.52 7.38
N VAL A 185 -0.80 -19.41 8.52
CA VAL A 185 0.66 -19.20 8.63
C VAL A 185 1.28 -20.45 9.21
N LYS A 186 2.24 -21.05 8.51
CA LYS A 186 2.93 -22.28 8.91
C LYS A 186 4.35 -22.31 8.39
N ARG A 187 5.18 -23.17 9.00
CA ARG A 187 6.47 -23.57 8.46
C ARG A 187 6.28 -24.78 7.55
N ILE A 188 6.81 -24.77 6.34
CA ILE A 188 6.85 -25.97 5.50
C ILE A 188 8.13 -26.71 5.85
N ILE A 189 8.02 -27.95 6.28
CA ILE A 189 9.15 -28.79 6.70
C ILE A 189 9.53 -29.86 5.66
N ASP A 190 8.61 -30.18 4.77
CA ASP A 190 8.87 -31.09 3.65
C ASP A 190 8.04 -30.73 2.42
N HIS A 191 8.57 -31.07 1.24
CA HIS A 191 7.87 -30.93 -0.05
C HIS A 191 8.24 -32.14 -0.94
N ASP A 192 7.26 -32.99 -1.16
CA ASP A 192 7.34 -34.06 -2.17
C ASP A 192 6.86 -33.53 -3.52
N VAL A 193 7.83 -33.27 -4.40
CA VAL A 193 7.57 -32.71 -5.74
C VAL A 193 6.76 -33.66 -6.62
N ASN A 194 6.87 -34.99 -6.40
CA ASN A 194 6.20 -35.98 -7.26
C ASN A 194 4.68 -36.03 -6.98
N SER A 195 4.31 -36.01 -5.72
CA SER A 195 2.91 -36.03 -5.29
C SER A 195 2.29 -34.64 -5.19
N GLY A 196 3.13 -33.57 -5.14
CA GLY A 196 2.70 -32.23 -4.86
C GLY A 196 2.29 -32.00 -3.40
N ASN A 197 2.69 -32.90 -2.48
CA ASN A 197 2.37 -32.76 -1.07
C ASN A 197 3.43 -31.92 -0.35
N ILE A 198 2.96 -31.05 0.55
CA ILE A 198 3.78 -30.34 1.50
C ILE A 198 3.40 -30.72 2.93
N THR A 199 4.38 -30.90 3.79
CA THR A 199 4.14 -31.08 5.23
C THR A 199 4.30 -29.73 5.92
N ILE A 200 3.22 -29.26 6.55
CA ILE A 200 3.19 -28.01 7.31
C ILE A 200 3.34 -28.27 8.79
N HIS A 201 4.06 -27.38 9.47
CA HIS A 201 4.40 -27.45 10.88
C HIS A 201 4.03 -26.15 11.57
N SER A 202 3.47 -26.28 12.78
CA SER A 202 3.24 -25.17 13.71
C SER A 202 4.39 -25.08 14.70
N LEU A 203 4.84 -23.88 15.06
CA LEU A 203 5.89 -23.72 16.08
C LEU A 203 5.39 -24.08 17.48
N ASN A 204 4.07 -23.95 17.72
CA ASN A 204 3.42 -24.38 18.95
C ASN A 204 3.21 -25.89 18.91
N PRO A 205 3.84 -26.66 19.83
CA PRO A 205 3.77 -28.12 19.83
C PRO A 205 2.37 -28.71 20.13
N MET A 206 1.42 -27.88 20.55
CA MET A 206 0.02 -28.31 20.72
C MET A 206 -0.68 -28.58 19.39
N PHE A 207 -0.11 -28.14 18.27
CA PHE A 207 -0.67 -28.33 16.93
C PHE A 207 0.15 -29.38 16.17
N GLU A 208 -0.52 -30.45 15.74
CA GLU A 208 0.11 -31.50 14.96
C GLU A 208 0.46 -31.04 13.54
N ASN A 209 1.46 -31.70 12.96
CA ASN A 209 1.80 -31.51 11.55
C ASN A 209 0.66 -31.98 10.65
N LYS A 210 0.43 -31.26 9.56
CA LYS A 210 -0.54 -31.64 8.54
C LYS A 210 0.13 -31.77 7.17
N VAL A 211 -0.46 -32.59 6.30
CA VAL A 211 -0.07 -32.70 4.91
C VAL A 211 -1.14 -32.02 4.06
N LEU A 212 -0.72 -31.04 3.26
CA LEU A 212 -1.56 -30.37 2.27
C LEU A 212 -1.07 -30.71 0.87
N ASN A 213 -1.97 -30.74 -0.12
CA ASN A 213 -1.59 -30.89 -1.50
C ASN A 213 -1.60 -29.54 -2.22
N LEU A 214 -0.56 -29.23 -2.96
CA LEU A 214 -0.40 -27.97 -3.69
C LEU A 214 -1.53 -27.69 -4.70
N SER A 215 -2.28 -28.72 -5.12
CA SER A 215 -3.45 -28.56 -6.00
C SER A 215 -4.62 -27.84 -5.33
N HIS A 216 -4.70 -27.87 -3.98
CA HIS A 216 -5.73 -27.20 -3.20
C HIS A 216 -5.28 -25.82 -2.71
N ILE A 217 -4.02 -25.47 -2.96
CA ILE A 217 -3.46 -24.18 -2.55
C ILE A 217 -3.60 -23.19 -3.70
N ASP A 218 -4.25 -22.08 -3.43
CA ASP A 218 -4.45 -21.01 -4.40
C ASP A 218 -3.25 -20.08 -4.50
N LYS A 219 -2.69 -19.67 -3.35
CA LYS A 219 -1.49 -18.84 -3.27
C LYS A 219 -0.56 -19.28 -2.13
N LEU A 220 0.72 -19.07 -2.34
CA LEU A 220 1.78 -19.32 -1.37
C LEU A 220 2.68 -18.09 -1.29
N PHE A 221 2.98 -17.65 -0.07
CA PHE A 221 3.82 -16.47 0.16
C PHE A 221 4.94 -16.80 1.15
N ASN A 222 6.15 -16.32 0.88
CA ASN A 222 7.23 -16.28 1.86
C ASN A 222 7.03 -15.09 2.81
N VAL A 223 7.14 -15.30 4.11
CA VAL A 223 7.22 -14.22 5.11
C VAL A 223 8.62 -13.61 5.04
N VAL A 224 8.73 -12.37 4.55
CA VAL A 224 10.03 -11.69 4.39
C VAL A 224 10.35 -10.70 5.50
N LYS A 225 9.31 -10.26 6.25
CA LYS A 225 9.47 -9.35 7.39
C LYS A 225 8.28 -9.47 8.31
N VAL A 226 8.52 -9.31 9.61
CA VAL A 226 7.49 -9.18 10.65
C VAL A 226 7.52 -7.74 11.18
N MET A 227 6.35 -7.11 11.23
CA MET A 227 6.15 -5.82 11.87
C MET A 227 5.30 -6.05 13.12
N ARG A 228 5.82 -5.64 14.26
CA ARG A 228 5.20 -5.83 15.57
C ARG A 228 5.15 -4.54 16.34
N ASP A 229 3.95 -4.17 16.79
CA ASP A 229 3.80 -3.08 17.73
C ASP A 229 4.23 -3.52 19.13
N ARG A 230 4.94 -2.63 19.83
CA ARG A 230 5.29 -2.90 21.21
C ARG A 230 4.06 -2.77 22.08
N ARG A 231 3.46 -3.91 22.45
CA ARG A 231 2.40 -3.98 23.46
C ARG A 231 3.03 -4.13 24.84
N ARG A 232 2.43 -3.48 25.84
CA ARG A 232 2.78 -3.63 27.27
C ARG A 232 1.87 -4.64 27.91
#